data_17f3e4d6d52d382a23815c82670cdef9
#
_entry.id   17f3e4d6d52d382a23815c82670cdef9
#
_cell.length_a   1.000
_cell.length_b   1.000
_cell.length_c   1.000
_cell.angle_alpha   90.00
_cell.angle_beta   90.00
_cell.angle_gamma   90.00
#
_symmetry.space_group_name_H-M   'P 1'
#
loop_
_entity.id
_entity.type
_entity.pdbx_description
1 polymer ?
#
loop_
_entity_poly.entity_id
_entity_poly.type
_entity_poly.pdbx_seq_one_letter_code
_entity_poly.pdbx_strand_id
1 'polypeptide(L)'
;MKRKSKHIALGITLLVVAALIYGGSMWHYTENYRAKLWLHRCNSLEKLHEHSGRFEGVEVDLVYRDSTRLFDVTHDTDVTFGLDIAPYFRHAAASGTRLWLDLKNLTPQNAAAVERQLSLLCTDTGCDKSRFIVESRDADALAFLTSRGYYTSYYVPYDKPSRLSSTRRDSCVVAVQAIAASGKVRAISFPGWWYAPLKGKIPDEVDMLTWLHRSVELEVRLWPGYLKILEDPQIKVVLIKSKGKYHR
;
A
#
# COMPACT_ATOMS: atom_id res chain seq x y z
N MET A 1 11.28 49.13 27.61
CA MET A 1 11.30 47.74 28.13
C MET A 1 9.96 47.01 27.99
N LYS A 2 8.81 47.54 28.35
CA LYS A 2 7.49 46.85 28.36
C LYS A 2 7.03 46.33 26.97
N ARG A 3 7.42 46.95 25.83
CA ARG A 3 7.00 46.54 24.48
C ARG A 3 7.73 45.27 23.99
N LYS A 4 9.04 45.16 24.28
CA LYS A 4 9.83 43.94 23.96
C LYS A 4 9.35 42.71 24.74
N SER A 5 8.98 42.88 26.01
CA SER A 5 8.45 41.81 26.87
C SER A 5 7.11 41.25 26.31
N LYS A 6 6.22 42.13 25.80
CA LYS A 6 4.95 41.69 25.22
C LYS A 6 5.15 40.87 23.91
N HIS A 7 6.12 41.22 23.06
CA HIS A 7 6.42 40.46 21.87
C HIS A 7 7.05 39.09 22.18
N ILE A 8 7.89 39.03 23.21
CA ILE A 8 8.47 37.76 23.68
C ILE A 8 7.36 36.85 24.26
N ALA A 9 6.47 37.39 25.10
CA ALA A 9 5.35 36.62 25.64
C ALA A 9 4.42 36.10 24.56
N LEU A 10 4.08 36.94 23.57
CA LEU A 10 3.27 36.50 22.41
C LEU A 10 3.96 35.40 21.60
N GLY A 11 5.27 35.52 21.36
CA GLY A 11 6.04 34.49 20.65
C GLY A 11 6.04 33.15 21.37
N ILE A 12 6.22 33.16 22.70
CA ILE A 12 6.17 31.94 23.53
C ILE A 12 4.76 31.33 23.49
N THR A 13 3.72 32.13 23.60
CA THR A 13 2.32 31.65 23.54
C THR A 13 2.05 30.97 22.22
N LEU A 14 2.46 31.56 21.07
CA LEU A 14 2.30 30.97 19.74
C LEU A 14 3.05 29.64 19.60
N LEU A 15 4.27 29.54 20.15
CA LEU A 15 5.03 28.29 20.13
C LEU A 15 4.36 27.20 20.97
N VAL A 16 3.84 27.53 22.12
CA VAL A 16 3.11 26.58 22.99
C VAL A 16 1.84 26.10 22.28
N VAL A 17 1.05 27.01 21.70
CA VAL A 17 -0.16 26.65 20.94
C VAL A 17 0.19 25.75 19.76
N ALA A 18 1.22 26.09 19.01
CA ALA A 18 1.69 25.24 17.89
C ALA A 18 2.13 23.85 18.35
N ALA A 19 2.84 23.77 19.49
CA ALA A 19 3.27 22.49 20.07
C ALA A 19 2.07 21.64 20.56
N LEU A 20 1.06 22.26 21.15
CA LEU A 20 -0.18 21.57 21.57
C LEU A 20 -0.98 21.06 20.37
N ILE A 21 -1.13 21.87 19.32
CA ILE A 21 -1.82 21.46 18.09
C ILE A 21 -1.06 20.30 17.44
N TYR A 22 0.27 20.42 17.34
CA TYR A 22 1.11 19.36 16.77
C TYR A 22 1.03 18.07 17.61
N GLY A 23 1.17 18.18 18.93
CA GLY A 23 1.08 17.03 19.84
C GLY A 23 -0.28 16.34 19.80
N GLY A 24 -1.38 17.11 19.79
CA GLY A 24 -2.74 16.58 19.67
C GLY A 24 -2.98 15.90 18.32
N SER A 25 -2.51 16.50 17.24
CA SER A 25 -2.58 15.92 15.89
C SER A 25 -1.78 14.62 15.80
N MET A 26 -0.59 14.58 16.41
CA MET A 26 0.27 13.40 16.46
C MET A 26 -0.38 12.25 17.21
N TRP A 27 -0.95 12.55 18.38
CA TRP A 27 -1.64 11.57 19.20
C TRP A 27 -2.86 11.00 18.46
N HIS A 28 -3.74 11.86 17.94
CA HIS A 28 -4.92 11.45 17.18
C HIS A 28 -4.55 10.56 15.97
N TYR A 29 -3.51 10.94 15.24
CA TYR A 29 -3.01 10.16 14.12
C TYR A 29 -2.51 8.78 14.55
N THR A 30 -1.70 8.70 15.60
CA THR A 30 -1.12 7.43 16.06
C THR A 30 -2.20 6.46 16.51
N GLU A 31 -3.20 6.93 17.24
CA GLU A 31 -4.31 6.10 17.73
C GLU A 31 -5.21 5.58 16.59
N ASN A 32 -5.47 6.39 15.57
CA ASN A 32 -6.54 6.08 14.60
C ASN A 32 -6.03 5.57 13.24
N TYR A 33 -4.84 5.98 12.78
CA TYR A 33 -4.45 5.77 11.38
C TYR A 33 -3.09 5.13 11.17
N ARG A 34 -2.25 4.99 12.18
CA ARG A 34 -0.90 4.41 12.04
C ARG A 34 -0.94 3.04 11.39
N ALA A 35 -1.90 2.20 11.75
CA ALA A 35 -2.06 0.86 11.20
C ALA A 35 -2.38 0.84 9.70
N LYS A 36 -2.92 1.94 9.14
CA LYS A 36 -3.20 2.07 7.71
C LYS A 36 -1.95 2.41 6.88
N LEU A 37 -0.88 2.93 7.49
CA LEU A 37 0.30 3.35 6.76
C LEU A 37 1.31 2.22 6.60
N TRP A 38 1.57 1.86 5.35
CA TRP A 38 2.55 0.86 4.97
C TRP A 38 3.66 1.47 4.11
N LEU A 39 4.84 0.86 4.16
CA LEU A 39 6.00 1.32 3.41
C LEU A 39 5.91 0.89 1.94
N HIS A 40 6.02 1.86 1.02
CA HIS A 40 6.01 1.64 -0.42
C HIS A 40 7.38 1.26 -0.98
N ARG A 41 7.43 0.28 -1.90
CA ARG A 41 8.64 -0.18 -2.61
C ARG A 41 9.77 -0.57 -1.66
N CYS A 42 9.48 -1.52 -0.79
CA CYS A 42 10.48 -2.11 0.10
C CYS A 42 11.26 -3.22 -0.63
N ASN A 43 11.96 -2.87 -1.72
CA ASN A 43 12.60 -3.81 -2.64
C ASN A 43 14.07 -4.12 -2.26
N SER A 44 14.43 -3.96 -0.99
CA SER A 44 15.73 -4.41 -0.46
C SER A 44 15.62 -4.84 1.00
N LEU A 45 16.45 -5.77 1.44
CA LEU A 45 16.50 -6.23 2.83
C LEU A 45 16.96 -5.13 3.78
N GLU A 46 17.87 -4.26 3.34
CA GLU A 46 18.34 -3.12 4.12
C GLU A 46 17.14 -2.21 4.47
N LYS A 47 16.30 -1.90 3.49
CA LYS A 47 15.10 -1.07 3.71
C LYS A 47 14.10 -1.76 4.62
N LEU A 48 13.91 -3.08 4.47
CA LEU A 48 13.05 -3.86 5.33
C LEU A 48 13.51 -3.79 6.79
N HIS A 49 14.80 -3.99 7.06
CA HIS A 49 15.38 -3.98 8.41
C HIS A 49 15.38 -2.57 9.02
N GLU A 50 15.73 -1.54 8.23
CA GLU A 50 15.75 -0.14 8.70
C GLU A 50 14.37 0.33 9.17
N HIS A 51 13.30 -0.17 8.54
CA HIS A 51 11.93 0.23 8.84
C HIS A 51 11.14 -0.79 9.67
N SER A 52 11.79 -1.85 10.14
CA SER A 52 11.16 -2.87 10.97
C SER A 52 10.51 -2.26 12.22
N GLY A 53 9.25 -2.62 12.48
CA GLY A 53 8.47 -2.11 13.60
C GLY A 53 7.96 -0.66 13.45
N ARG A 54 8.36 0.07 12.40
CA ARG A 54 7.88 1.43 12.14
C ARG A 54 6.54 1.45 11.40
N PHE A 55 6.36 0.54 10.45
CA PHE A 55 5.14 0.40 9.66
C PHE A 55 4.47 -0.93 9.96
N GLU A 56 3.13 -0.96 9.84
CA GLU A 56 2.36 -2.20 9.99
C GLU A 56 2.69 -3.22 8.91
N GLY A 57 3.00 -2.72 7.70
CA GLY A 57 3.37 -3.55 6.57
C GLY A 57 4.27 -2.84 5.58
N VAL A 58 4.75 -3.62 4.62
CA VAL A 58 5.60 -3.17 3.51
C VAL A 58 5.06 -3.70 2.18
N GLU A 59 5.17 -2.90 1.14
CA GLU A 59 4.88 -3.34 -0.22
C GLU A 59 6.19 -3.69 -0.93
N VAL A 60 6.14 -4.78 -1.72
CA VAL A 60 7.29 -5.35 -2.44
C VAL A 60 6.86 -5.67 -3.86
N ASP A 61 7.59 -5.16 -4.84
CA ASP A 61 7.42 -5.51 -6.25
C ASP A 61 7.97 -6.91 -6.54
N LEU A 62 7.19 -7.78 -7.18
CA LEU A 62 7.55 -9.18 -7.42
C LEU A 62 7.34 -9.60 -8.86
N VAL A 63 8.27 -10.41 -9.36
CA VAL A 63 8.14 -11.14 -10.62
C VAL A 63 8.30 -12.63 -10.35
N TYR A 64 7.30 -13.42 -10.72
CA TYR A 64 7.40 -14.87 -10.68
C TYR A 64 8.25 -15.38 -11.85
N ARG A 65 9.26 -16.20 -11.59
CA ARG A 65 10.16 -16.79 -12.59
C ARG A 65 9.80 -18.27 -12.79
N ASP A 66 9.17 -18.59 -13.91
CA ASP A 66 8.76 -19.97 -14.23
C ASP A 66 9.94 -20.96 -14.26
N SER A 67 11.11 -20.50 -14.73
CA SER A 67 12.32 -21.32 -14.84
C SER A 67 12.88 -21.77 -13.49
N THR A 68 12.81 -20.93 -12.45
CA THR A 68 13.31 -21.23 -11.11
C THR A 68 12.20 -21.56 -10.13
N ARG A 69 10.95 -21.24 -10.48
CA ARG A 69 9.77 -21.29 -9.61
C ARG A 69 9.88 -20.42 -8.35
N LEU A 70 10.65 -19.33 -8.43
CA LEU A 70 10.88 -18.38 -7.34
C LEU A 70 10.27 -17.02 -7.65
N PHE A 71 10.04 -16.24 -6.60
CA PHE A 71 9.69 -14.83 -6.73
C PHE A 71 10.94 -13.97 -6.61
N ASP A 72 11.27 -13.27 -7.67
CA ASP A 72 12.34 -12.28 -7.72
C ASP A 72 11.80 -10.91 -7.27
N VAL A 73 12.49 -10.28 -6.33
CA VAL A 73 12.14 -8.93 -5.84
C VAL A 73 12.65 -7.91 -6.85
N THR A 74 11.78 -7.52 -7.76
CA THR A 74 12.07 -6.56 -8.83
C THR A 74 10.78 -5.93 -9.35
N HIS A 75 10.88 -4.68 -9.83
CA HIS A 75 9.75 -4.00 -10.45
C HIS A 75 9.58 -4.38 -11.93
N ASP A 76 10.67 -4.69 -12.61
CA ASP A 76 10.68 -4.91 -14.06
C ASP A 76 10.81 -6.40 -14.40
N THR A 77 9.97 -6.88 -15.31
CA THR A 77 9.85 -8.32 -15.63
C THR A 77 11.10 -8.90 -16.30
N ASP A 78 11.89 -8.08 -16.97
CA ASP A 78 13.12 -8.43 -17.71
C ASP A 78 14.41 -8.17 -16.91
N VAL A 79 14.29 -7.67 -15.67
CA VAL A 79 15.42 -7.41 -14.77
C VAL A 79 15.38 -8.35 -13.57
N THR A 80 16.53 -8.85 -13.14
CA THR A 80 16.68 -9.56 -11.87
C THR A 80 17.80 -8.95 -11.04
N PHE A 81 17.59 -8.87 -9.73
CA PHE A 81 18.61 -8.49 -8.75
C PHE A 81 19.10 -9.68 -7.92
N GLY A 82 18.59 -10.89 -8.21
CA GLY A 82 18.93 -12.11 -7.49
C GLY A 82 18.43 -12.12 -6.02
N LEU A 83 17.42 -11.30 -5.72
CA LEU A 83 16.82 -11.24 -4.39
C LEU A 83 15.49 -12.01 -4.38
N ASP A 84 15.47 -13.14 -3.70
CA ASP A 84 14.25 -13.93 -3.47
C ASP A 84 13.39 -13.35 -2.35
N ILE A 85 12.08 -13.60 -2.41
CA ILE A 85 11.10 -13.09 -1.42
C ILE A 85 11.14 -13.84 -0.07
N ALA A 86 11.71 -15.03 0.02
CA ALA A 86 11.67 -15.84 1.25
C ALA A 86 12.22 -15.13 2.50
N PRO A 87 13.26 -14.28 2.45
CA PRO A 87 13.67 -13.46 3.60
C PRO A 87 12.57 -12.56 4.15
N TYR A 88 11.71 -12.00 3.27
CA TYR A 88 10.57 -11.16 3.68
C TYR A 88 9.50 -11.98 4.41
N PHE A 89 9.21 -13.18 3.94
CA PHE A 89 8.28 -14.09 4.61
C PHE A 89 8.80 -14.51 6.00
N ARG A 90 10.09 -14.84 6.12
CA ARG A 90 10.73 -15.11 7.44
C ARG A 90 10.64 -13.88 8.36
N HIS A 91 10.93 -12.71 7.85
CA HIS A 91 10.80 -11.47 8.62
C HIS A 91 9.35 -11.23 9.06
N ALA A 92 8.38 -11.42 8.18
CA ALA A 92 6.94 -11.27 8.48
C ALA A 92 6.47 -12.26 9.55
N ALA A 93 6.92 -13.52 9.49
CA ALA A 93 6.62 -14.53 10.49
C ALA A 93 7.18 -14.15 11.88
N ALA A 94 8.41 -13.63 11.93
CA ALA A 94 9.09 -13.30 13.18
C ALA A 94 8.62 -11.98 13.80
N SER A 95 8.37 -10.95 13.00
CA SER A 95 8.08 -9.59 13.48
C SER A 95 6.61 -9.23 13.50
N GLY A 96 5.76 -9.99 12.81
CA GLY A 96 4.36 -9.66 12.58
C GLY A 96 4.13 -8.64 11.47
N THR A 97 5.17 -8.13 10.80
CA THR A 97 5.05 -7.22 9.65
C THR A 97 4.18 -7.84 8.57
N ARG A 98 3.26 -7.07 8.01
CA ARG A 98 2.41 -7.50 6.90
C ARG A 98 3.07 -7.21 5.56
N LEU A 99 2.76 -8.00 4.53
CA LEU A 99 3.34 -7.86 3.20
C LEU A 99 2.25 -7.51 2.17
N TRP A 100 2.54 -6.58 1.28
CA TRP A 100 1.76 -6.34 0.07
C TRP A 100 2.63 -6.76 -1.11
N LEU A 101 2.24 -7.85 -1.77
CA LEU A 101 2.96 -8.50 -2.85
C LEU A 101 2.39 -8.00 -4.19
N ASP A 102 3.06 -7.05 -4.83
CA ASP A 102 2.68 -6.52 -6.15
C ASP A 102 3.26 -7.41 -7.26
N LEU A 103 2.48 -8.40 -7.69
CA LEU A 103 2.85 -9.38 -8.73
C LEU A 103 2.71 -8.78 -10.13
N LYS A 104 3.85 -8.46 -10.74
CA LYS A 104 3.91 -7.76 -12.03
C LYS A 104 3.50 -8.63 -13.24
N ASN A 105 3.68 -9.94 -13.14
CA ASN A 105 3.45 -10.88 -14.24
C ASN A 105 2.49 -12.02 -13.89
N LEU A 106 1.58 -11.82 -12.96
CA LEU A 106 0.52 -12.78 -12.66
C LEU A 106 -0.46 -12.84 -13.86
N THR A 107 -0.76 -14.05 -14.30
CA THR A 107 -1.70 -14.36 -15.39
C THR A 107 -2.51 -15.61 -15.05
N PRO A 108 -3.65 -15.89 -15.72
CA PRO A 108 -4.38 -17.13 -15.52
C PRO A 108 -3.55 -18.39 -15.76
N GLN A 109 -2.56 -18.33 -16.67
CA GLN A 109 -1.69 -19.45 -17.04
C GLN A 109 -0.72 -19.81 -15.91
N ASN A 110 -0.21 -18.84 -15.16
CA ASN A 110 0.75 -19.10 -14.08
C ASN A 110 0.13 -19.05 -12.67
N ALA A 111 -1.14 -18.69 -12.53
CA ALA A 111 -1.79 -18.49 -11.21
C ALA A 111 -1.69 -19.73 -10.31
N ALA A 112 -1.83 -20.94 -10.85
CA ALA A 112 -1.69 -22.17 -10.07
C ALA A 112 -0.25 -22.44 -9.61
N ALA A 113 0.75 -22.05 -10.41
CA ALA A 113 2.16 -22.17 -10.03
C ALA A 113 2.55 -21.12 -8.99
N VAL A 114 2.06 -19.90 -9.13
CA VAL A 114 2.20 -18.80 -8.17
C VAL A 114 1.58 -19.19 -6.82
N GLU A 115 0.35 -19.71 -6.82
CA GLU A 115 -0.34 -20.14 -5.59
C GLU A 115 0.46 -21.22 -4.87
N ARG A 116 0.93 -22.24 -5.60
CA ARG A 116 1.73 -23.32 -5.02
C ARG A 116 3.00 -22.77 -4.36
N GLN A 117 3.69 -21.85 -5.03
CA GLN A 117 4.91 -21.24 -4.47
C GLN A 117 4.62 -20.38 -3.24
N LEU A 118 3.52 -19.61 -3.22
CA LEU A 118 3.09 -18.87 -2.02
C LEU A 118 2.77 -19.81 -0.86
N SER A 119 2.07 -20.93 -1.12
CA SER A 119 1.78 -21.95 -0.12
C SER A 119 3.04 -22.61 0.44
N LEU A 120 4.03 -22.92 -0.40
CA LEU A 120 5.33 -23.42 0.03
C LEU A 120 6.06 -22.43 0.93
N LEU A 121 6.11 -21.15 0.53
CA LEU A 121 6.70 -20.10 1.35
C LEU A 121 6.03 -19.98 2.72
N CYS A 122 4.70 -20.07 2.78
CA CYS A 122 3.98 -20.09 4.06
C CYS A 122 4.41 -21.26 4.93
N THR A 123 4.48 -22.46 4.36
CA THR A 123 4.89 -23.68 5.07
C THR A 123 6.32 -23.60 5.57
N ASP A 124 7.25 -23.18 4.71
CA ASP A 124 8.70 -23.19 5.00
C ASP A 124 9.10 -22.09 6.01
N THR A 125 8.35 -20.99 6.05
CA THR A 125 8.69 -19.84 6.89
C THR A 125 7.80 -19.69 8.12
N GLY A 126 6.67 -20.41 8.18
CA GLY A 126 5.64 -20.22 9.20
C GLY A 126 4.83 -18.92 9.05
N CYS A 127 4.93 -18.22 7.91
CA CYS A 127 4.16 -17.02 7.66
C CYS A 127 2.73 -17.38 7.21
N ASP A 128 1.74 -16.95 7.97
CA ASP A 128 0.34 -17.19 7.63
C ASP A 128 -0.11 -16.33 6.42
N LYS A 129 -0.93 -16.92 5.54
CA LYS A 129 -1.44 -16.22 4.35
C LYS A 129 -2.30 -14.99 4.65
N SER A 130 -2.87 -14.88 5.86
CA SER A 130 -3.58 -13.67 6.31
C SER A 130 -2.65 -12.47 6.51
N ARG A 131 -1.33 -12.70 6.50
CA ARG A 131 -0.31 -11.67 6.67
C ARG A 131 -0.02 -10.89 5.39
N PHE A 132 -0.51 -11.31 4.24
CA PHE A 132 -0.17 -10.63 3.00
C PHE A 132 -1.35 -10.41 2.07
N ILE A 133 -1.22 -9.36 1.28
CA ILE A 133 -2.09 -8.96 0.18
C ILE A 133 -1.41 -9.39 -1.11
N VAL A 134 -2.14 -10.01 -2.02
CA VAL A 134 -1.65 -10.31 -3.38
C VAL A 134 -2.28 -9.33 -4.36
N GLU A 135 -1.49 -8.51 -5.00
CA GLU A 135 -1.94 -7.54 -5.99
C GLU A 135 -1.50 -7.93 -7.40
N SER A 136 -2.36 -7.66 -8.37
CA SER A 136 -2.04 -7.76 -9.80
C SER A 136 -3.02 -6.95 -10.64
N ARG A 137 -2.71 -6.82 -11.93
CA ARG A 137 -3.58 -6.21 -12.96
C ARG A 137 -4.54 -7.20 -13.62
N ASP A 138 -4.40 -8.49 -13.36
CA ASP A 138 -5.22 -9.55 -13.95
C ASP A 138 -6.27 -10.04 -12.95
N ALA A 139 -7.53 -9.60 -13.14
CA ALA A 139 -8.62 -9.94 -12.23
C ALA A 139 -9.00 -11.43 -12.29
N ASP A 140 -8.82 -12.12 -13.43
CA ASP A 140 -9.13 -13.53 -13.57
C ASP A 140 -8.11 -14.40 -12.85
N ALA A 141 -6.83 -14.05 -12.96
CA ALA A 141 -5.77 -14.69 -12.20
C ALA A 141 -5.93 -14.46 -10.68
N LEU A 142 -6.32 -13.25 -10.28
CA LEU A 142 -6.62 -12.94 -8.87
C LEU A 142 -7.83 -13.73 -8.36
N ALA A 143 -8.87 -13.95 -9.18
CA ALA A 143 -10.04 -14.75 -8.81
C ALA A 143 -9.65 -16.17 -8.39
N PHE A 144 -8.67 -16.78 -9.07
CA PHE A 144 -8.14 -18.09 -8.69
C PHE A 144 -7.54 -18.03 -7.27
N LEU A 145 -6.70 -17.02 -6.97
CA LEU A 145 -6.10 -16.86 -5.64
C LEU A 145 -7.15 -16.52 -4.56
N THR A 146 -8.14 -15.68 -4.90
CA THR A 146 -9.26 -15.36 -4.01
C THR A 146 -10.02 -16.62 -3.60
N SER A 147 -10.30 -17.54 -4.56
CA SER A 147 -10.98 -18.81 -4.28
C SER A 147 -10.16 -19.74 -3.37
N ARG A 148 -8.84 -19.54 -3.28
CA ARG A 148 -7.92 -20.25 -2.37
C ARG A 148 -7.74 -19.56 -1.02
N GLY A 149 -8.53 -18.50 -0.76
CA GLY A 149 -8.56 -17.79 0.52
C GLY A 149 -7.45 -16.77 0.70
N TYR A 150 -6.78 -16.33 -0.38
CA TYR A 150 -5.87 -15.20 -0.32
C TYR A 150 -6.63 -13.88 -0.29
N TYR A 151 -6.08 -12.88 0.38
CA TYR A 151 -6.57 -11.52 0.29
C TYR A 151 -5.97 -10.87 -0.95
N THR A 152 -6.81 -10.62 -1.95
CA THR A 152 -6.38 -10.15 -3.27
C THR A 152 -6.82 -8.74 -3.56
N SER A 153 -6.01 -7.98 -4.29
CA SER A 153 -6.29 -6.61 -4.72
C SER A 153 -6.06 -6.42 -6.22
N TYR A 154 -7.04 -5.84 -6.89
CA TYR A 154 -6.90 -5.48 -8.30
C TYR A 154 -6.24 -4.10 -8.44
N TYR A 155 -5.10 -4.05 -9.12
CA TYR A 155 -4.41 -2.81 -9.48
C TYR A 155 -5.15 -2.07 -10.59
N VAL A 156 -5.56 -0.83 -10.36
CA VAL A 156 -6.20 0.05 -11.35
C VAL A 156 -5.14 0.60 -12.33
N PRO A 157 -5.11 0.13 -13.61
CA PRO A 157 -4.00 0.40 -14.52
C PRO A 157 -4.18 1.66 -15.37
N TYR A 158 -4.99 2.62 -14.91
CA TYR A 158 -5.35 3.78 -15.72
C TYR A 158 -4.50 5.01 -15.42
N ASP A 159 -4.33 5.84 -16.46
CA ASP A 159 -3.67 7.13 -16.34
C ASP A 159 -4.35 8.06 -15.34
N LYS A 160 -3.62 9.10 -14.92
CA LYS A 160 -4.14 10.10 -14.01
C LYS A 160 -5.44 10.71 -14.55
N PRO A 161 -6.53 10.79 -13.75
CA PRO A 161 -7.85 11.27 -14.20
C PRO A 161 -7.83 12.64 -14.88
N SER A 162 -6.92 13.53 -14.45
CA SER A 162 -6.77 14.87 -15.05
C SER A 162 -6.18 14.86 -16.47
N ARG A 163 -5.67 13.72 -16.96
CA ARG A 163 -5.17 13.54 -18.33
C ARG A 163 -6.20 12.86 -19.23
N LEU A 164 -7.32 12.42 -18.68
CA LEU A 164 -8.38 11.73 -19.41
C LEU A 164 -9.53 12.71 -19.72
N SER A 165 -10.22 12.49 -20.84
CA SER A 165 -11.52 13.13 -21.07
C SER A 165 -12.54 12.64 -20.03
N SER A 166 -13.62 13.42 -19.82
CA SER A 166 -14.71 13.01 -18.89
C SER A 166 -15.26 11.63 -19.25
N THR A 167 -15.60 11.41 -20.52
CA THR A 167 -16.12 10.13 -21.02
C THR A 167 -15.14 8.97 -20.75
N ARG A 168 -13.84 9.16 -21.01
CA ARG A 168 -12.84 8.12 -20.75
C ARG A 168 -12.68 7.82 -19.27
N ARG A 169 -12.65 8.86 -18.44
CA ARG A 169 -12.60 8.71 -16.98
C ARG A 169 -13.80 7.94 -16.46
N ASP A 170 -15.01 8.27 -16.91
CA ASP A 170 -16.24 7.62 -16.49
C ASP A 170 -16.25 6.14 -16.93
N SER A 171 -15.79 5.85 -18.16
CA SER A 171 -15.59 4.46 -18.61
C SER A 171 -14.61 3.68 -17.72
N CYS A 172 -13.51 4.30 -17.29
CA CYS A 172 -12.56 3.67 -16.36
C CYS A 172 -13.22 3.37 -15.00
N VAL A 173 -14.01 4.31 -14.45
CA VAL A 173 -14.75 4.10 -13.20
C VAL A 173 -15.71 2.92 -13.33
N VAL A 174 -16.50 2.86 -14.41
CA VAL A 174 -17.44 1.74 -14.66
C VAL A 174 -16.69 0.41 -14.76
N ALA A 175 -15.55 0.36 -15.44
CA ALA A 175 -14.76 -0.86 -15.52
C ALA A 175 -14.23 -1.32 -14.15
N VAL A 176 -13.76 -0.40 -13.31
CA VAL A 176 -13.32 -0.72 -11.93
C VAL A 176 -14.49 -1.19 -11.07
N GLN A 177 -15.67 -0.56 -11.18
CA GLN A 177 -16.89 -0.98 -10.48
C GLN A 177 -17.30 -2.41 -10.88
N ALA A 178 -17.24 -2.75 -12.16
CA ALA A 178 -17.57 -4.08 -12.64
C ALA A 178 -16.63 -5.15 -12.05
N ILE A 179 -15.33 -4.86 -11.96
CA ILE A 179 -14.36 -5.76 -11.31
C ILE A 179 -14.65 -5.87 -9.80
N ALA A 180 -14.88 -4.76 -9.12
CA ALA A 180 -15.20 -4.75 -7.69
C ALA A 180 -16.46 -5.58 -7.39
N ALA A 181 -17.52 -5.41 -8.19
CA ALA A 181 -18.79 -6.15 -8.02
C ALA A 181 -18.73 -7.62 -8.45
N SER A 182 -17.66 -8.06 -9.14
CA SER A 182 -17.58 -9.42 -9.69
C SER A 182 -17.29 -10.52 -8.66
N GLY A 183 -16.91 -10.16 -7.43
CA GLY A 183 -16.45 -11.12 -6.41
C GLY A 183 -15.06 -11.73 -6.68
N LYS A 184 -14.38 -11.34 -7.76
CA LYS A 184 -13.06 -11.86 -8.14
C LYS A 184 -11.95 -11.43 -7.20
N VAL A 185 -12.11 -10.30 -6.51
CA VAL A 185 -11.10 -9.70 -5.65
C VAL A 185 -11.71 -9.22 -4.33
N ARG A 186 -10.87 -9.06 -3.30
CA ARG A 186 -11.28 -8.53 -1.99
C ARG A 186 -11.08 -7.03 -1.89
N ALA A 187 -10.20 -6.47 -2.69
CA ALA A 187 -9.87 -5.06 -2.69
C ALA A 187 -9.59 -4.51 -4.09
N ILE A 188 -9.68 -3.19 -4.20
CA ILE A 188 -9.21 -2.42 -5.36
C ILE A 188 -8.08 -1.50 -4.91
N SER A 189 -6.95 -1.54 -5.60
CA SER A 189 -5.79 -0.69 -5.32
C SER A 189 -5.56 0.33 -6.43
N PHE A 190 -5.26 1.56 -6.06
CA PHE A 190 -5.16 2.67 -7.00
C PHE A 190 -4.25 3.80 -6.52
N PRO A 191 -3.65 4.58 -7.44
CA PRO A 191 -2.95 5.82 -7.07
C PRO A 191 -3.91 6.83 -6.43
N GLY A 192 -3.50 7.55 -5.41
CA GLY A 192 -4.33 8.46 -4.62
C GLY A 192 -5.14 9.48 -5.41
N TRP A 193 -4.73 9.82 -6.64
CA TRP A 193 -5.53 10.68 -7.53
C TRP A 193 -6.81 10.04 -8.08
N TRP A 194 -6.96 8.70 -7.97
CA TRP A 194 -8.19 7.99 -8.28
C TRP A 194 -9.17 7.93 -7.10
N TYR A 195 -8.76 8.36 -5.90
CA TYR A 195 -9.62 8.32 -4.72
C TYR A 195 -10.95 9.07 -4.95
N ALA A 196 -10.89 10.34 -5.35
CA ALA A 196 -12.12 11.13 -5.56
C ALA A 196 -13.05 10.56 -6.65
N PRO A 197 -12.56 10.10 -7.82
CA PRO A 197 -13.41 9.42 -8.81
C PRO A 197 -14.04 8.10 -8.34
N LEU A 198 -13.38 7.34 -7.45
CA LEU A 198 -13.82 6.01 -7.02
C LEU A 198 -14.60 6.03 -5.70
N LYS A 199 -14.44 7.08 -4.87
CA LYS A 199 -15.16 7.19 -3.59
C LYS A 199 -16.66 7.12 -3.79
N GLY A 200 -17.33 6.22 -3.01
CA GLY A 200 -18.77 5.99 -3.10
C GLY A 200 -19.23 5.31 -4.40
N LYS A 201 -18.27 4.77 -5.19
CA LYS A 201 -18.53 4.00 -6.40
C LYS A 201 -18.15 2.53 -6.27
N ILE A 202 -17.27 2.20 -5.32
CA ILE A 202 -16.88 0.83 -5.00
C ILE A 202 -17.84 0.29 -3.95
N PRO A 203 -18.37 -0.96 -4.09
CA PRO A 203 -19.23 -1.60 -3.10
C PRO A 203 -18.58 -1.62 -1.71
N ASP A 204 -19.38 -1.42 -0.65
CA ASP A 204 -18.86 -1.29 0.74
C ASP A 204 -18.15 -2.55 1.24
N GLU A 205 -18.49 -3.73 0.69
CA GLU A 205 -17.85 -5.01 0.99
C GLU A 205 -16.47 -5.21 0.34
N VAL A 206 -16.07 -4.30 -0.57
CA VAL A 206 -14.77 -4.34 -1.25
C VAL A 206 -13.88 -3.26 -0.66
N ASP A 207 -12.76 -3.67 -0.10
CA ASP A 207 -11.80 -2.75 0.48
C ASP A 207 -11.10 -1.89 -0.58
N MET A 208 -10.70 -0.69 -0.18
CA MET A 208 -9.89 0.19 -1.02
C MET A 208 -8.46 0.31 -0.45
N LEU A 209 -7.47 0.17 -1.32
CA LEU A 209 -6.05 0.33 -1.02
C LEU A 209 -5.49 1.42 -1.91
N THR A 210 -4.54 2.21 -1.41
CA THR A 210 -4.01 3.31 -2.22
C THR A 210 -2.55 3.60 -1.94
N TRP A 211 -1.89 4.29 -2.86
CA TRP A 211 -0.56 4.86 -2.63
C TRP A 211 -0.53 6.35 -2.94
N LEU A 212 0.14 7.08 -2.08
CA LEU A 212 0.33 8.52 -2.22
C LEU A 212 1.66 8.80 -2.91
N HIS A 213 1.57 9.25 -4.16
CA HIS A 213 2.74 9.42 -5.01
C HIS A 213 3.69 10.49 -4.45
N ARG A 214 4.91 10.09 -4.08
CA ARG A 214 5.98 10.91 -3.48
C ARG A 214 5.73 11.42 -2.05
N SER A 215 4.59 11.10 -1.43
CA SER A 215 4.31 11.58 -0.09
C SER A 215 5.01 10.76 0.98
N VAL A 216 5.52 11.46 1.98
CA VAL A 216 6.11 10.88 3.19
C VAL A 216 5.14 11.00 4.36
N GLU A 217 5.40 10.25 5.43
CA GLU A 217 4.54 10.18 6.60
C GLU A 217 4.12 11.54 7.15
N LEU A 218 5.04 12.50 7.29
CA LEU A 218 4.74 13.83 7.81
C LEU A 218 3.75 14.60 6.94
N GLU A 219 3.89 14.53 5.60
CA GLU A 219 2.96 15.18 4.67
C GLU A 219 1.56 14.59 4.78
N VAL A 220 1.47 13.25 4.90
CA VAL A 220 0.19 12.54 5.01
C VAL A 220 -0.55 12.91 6.28
N ARG A 221 0.18 13.15 7.37
CA ARG A 221 -0.38 13.52 8.67
C ARG A 221 -0.85 14.97 8.74
N LEU A 222 -0.19 15.87 8.02
CA LEU A 222 -0.45 17.32 8.14
C LEU A 222 -1.34 17.87 7.03
N TRP A 223 -1.46 17.18 5.89
CA TRP A 223 -2.20 17.71 4.74
C TRP A 223 -3.68 17.30 4.79
N PRO A 224 -4.64 18.26 4.87
CA PRO A 224 -6.06 17.93 5.02
C PRO A 224 -6.64 17.04 3.90
N GLY A 225 -6.07 17.12 2.70
CA GLY A 225 -6.48 16.27 1.58
C GLY A 225 -6.15 14.78 1.79
N TYR A 226 -5.07 14.49 2.51
CA TYR A 226 -4.70 13.11 2.86
C TYR A 226 -5.44 12.59 4.07
N LEU A 227 -5.79 13.46 5.04
CA LEU A 227 -6.61 13.09 6.18
C LEU A 227 -7.95 12.49 5.73
N LYS A 228 -8.61 13.06 4.73
CA LYS A 228 -9.85 12.51 4.16
C LYS A 228 -9.71 11.08 3.65
N ILE A 229 -8.53 10.71 3.15
CA ILE A 229 -8.23 9.33 2.71
C ILE A 229 -8.03 8.43 3.93
N LEU A 230 -7.31 8.89 4.95
CA LEU A 230 -7.08 8.13 6.18
C LEU A 230 -8.36 7.91 6.99
N GLU A 231 -9.24 8.91 7.02
CA GLU A 231 -10.52 8.88 7.73
C GLU A 231 -11.55 7.95 7.05
N ASP A 232 -11.39 7.67 5.76
CA ASP A 232 -12.31 6.79 5.03
C ASP A 232 -12.19 5.34 5.56
N PRO A 233 -13.28 4.76 6.10
CA PRO A 233 -13.24 3.40 6.66
C PRO A 233 -13.04 2.32 5.60
N GLN A 234 -13.35 2.59 4.33
CA GLN A 234 -13.14 1.67 3.22
C GLN A 234 -11.66 1.61 2.81
N ILE A 235 -10.87 2.67 3.06
CA ILE A 235 -9.42 2.65 2.87
C ILE A 235 -8.76 1.85 3.99
N LYS A 236 -8.17 0.70 3.66
CA LYS A 236 -7.49 -0.18 4.62
C LYS A 236 -5.98 0.06 4.67
N VAL A 237 -5.37 0.35 3.54
CA VAL A 237 -3.92 0.58 3.44
C VAL A 237 -3.64 1.81 2.59
N VAL A 238 -2.68 2.61 3.05
CA VAL A 238 -2.11 3.75 2.34
C VAL A 238 -0.60 3.57 2.27
N LEU A 239 -0.08 3.33 1.07
CA LEU A 239 1.36 3.23 0.87
C LEU A 239 2.00 4.62 0.81
N ILE A 240 3.05 4.80 1.58
CA ILE A 240 3.83 6.02 1.63
C ILE A 240 5.32 5.74 1.41
N LYS A 241 6.05 6.73 0.93
CA LYS A 241 7.49 6.61 0.71
C LYS A 241 8.28 6.98 1.96
N SER A 242 9.34 6.25 2.24
CA SER A 242 10.44 6.75 3.04
C SER A 242 11.49 7.37 2.14
N LYS A 243 11.99 8.56 2.49
CA LYS A 243 13.15 9.18 1.84
C LYS A 243 14.41 8.50 2.35
N GLY A 244 15.26 8.00 1.45
CA GLY A 244 16.52 7.34 1.81
C GLY A 244 17.26 6.80 0.59
N LYS A 245 18.39 6.14 0.84
CA LYS A 245 19.34 5.61 -0.17
C LYS A 245 18.77 4.49 -1.07
N TYR A 246 17.56 4.02 -0.81
CA TYR A 246 17.02 2.74 -1.32
C TYR A 246 15.96 2.90 -2.41
N HIS A 247 16.03 3.98 -3.19
CA HIS A 247 15.25 4.07 -4.41
C HIS A 247 15.97 3.31 -5.53
N ARG A 248 15.67 2.04 -5.68
CA ARG A 248 15.91 1.26 -6.89
C ARG A 248 14.61 0.98 -7.59
#